data_8c48cf5ebd8bc160f5a1457e9062dbe9
#
_entry.id   8c48cf5ebd8bc160f5a1457e9062dbe9
#
_cell.length_a   1.000
_cell.length_b   1.000
_cell.length_c   1.000
_cell.angle_alpha   90.00
_cell.angle_beta   90.00
_cell.angle_gamma   90.00
#
_symmetry.space_group_name_H-M   'P 1'
#
loop_
_entity.id
_entity.type
_entity.pdbx_description
1 polymer ?
#
loop_
_entity_poly.entity_id
_entity_poly.type
_entity_poly.pdbx_seq_one_letter_code
_entity_poly.pdbx_strand_id
1 'polypeptide(L)'
;SINSNIPTQLATAILVLGSGIDQGQPSPILKNRLDTAAKYAERYPNILMIMTGGRNLWERQSEAEVMQNYIHRTYPRLKNPISLEDQSRSTQQNLQYSQVILKQQNIGQHEPIAIVTSDFHSPRARAIARHQGYQHVISLSASTPQNIRYNSWLREYFALISGWLLNEYSLFQ
;
A
#
# COMPACT_ATOMS: atom_id res chain seq x y z
N SER A 1 25.35 1.58 0.81
CA SER A 1 24.58 0.34 0.57
C SER A 1 23.43 0.29 1.54
N ILE A 2 22.24 0.67 1.08
CA ILE A 2 20.99 0.54 1.83
C ILE A 2 20.57 -0.91 1.65
N ASN A 3 20.94 -1.78 2.59
CA ASN A 3 20.37 -3.10 2.72
C ASN A 3 18.91 -2.92 3.21
N SER A 4 18.01 -2.68 2.26
CA SER A 4 16.59 -2.82 2.54
C SER A 4 16.35 -4.31 2.79
N ASN A 5 16.00 -4.69 4.02
CA ASN A 5 15.52 -6.03 4.37
C ASN A 5 14.18 -6.25 3.65
N ILE A 6 14.24 -6.50 2.33
CA ILE A 6 13.06 -6.92 1.59
C ILE A 6 12.81 -8.37 2.01
N PRO A 7 11.64 -8.69 2.58
CA PRO A 7 11.33 -10.04 3.00
C PRO A 7 11.54 -11.03 1.85
N THR A 8 12.12 -12.18 2.16
CA THR A 8 12.30 -13.27 1.21
C THR A 8 11.02 -14.09 1.03
N GLN A 9 10.02 -13.86 1.88
CA GLN A 9 8.73 -14.54 1.80
C GLN A 9 7.98 -14.12 0.54
N LEU A 10 7.52 -15.10 -0.22
CA LEU A 10 6.74 -14.90 -1.44
C LEU A 10 5.30 -14.52 -1.09
N ALA A 11 4.85 -13.39 -1.61
CA ALA A 11 3.44 -13.00 -1.59
C ALA A 11 2.72 -13.45 -2.85
N THR A 12 1.41 -13.66 -2.78
CA THR A 12 0.57 -13.96 -3.94
C THR A 12 0.19 -12.67 -4.69
N ALA A 13 0.05 -11.56 -3.99
CA ALA A 13 -0.18 -10.25 -4.56
C ALA A 13 0.48 -9.15 -3.72
N ILE A 14 0.68 -7.98 -4.34
CA ILE A 14 1.22 -6.76 -3.71
C ILE A 14 0.13 -5.70 -3.74
N LEU A 15 -0.24 -5.18 -2.57
CA LEU A 15 -1.10 -3.99 -2.45
C LEU A 15 -0.23 -2.79 -2.12
N VAL A 16 -0.26 -1.77 -2.96
CA VAL A 16 0.45 -0.51 -2.73
C VAL A 16 -0.56 0.52 -2.26
N LEU A 17 -0.46 0.94 -0.99
CA LEU A 17 -1.39 1.92 -0.42
C LEU A 17 -1.02 3.33 -0.85
N GLY A 18 -2.02 4.09 -1.30
CA GLY A 18 -1.87 5.50 -1.64
C GLY A 18 -1.48 6.37 -0.45
N SER A 19 -0.85 7.50 -0.69
CA SER A 19 -0.47 8.50 0.32
C SER A 19 -0.45 9.93 -0.20
N GLY A 20 -1.12 10.17 -1.29
CA GLY A 20 -1.30 11.48 -1.88
C GLY A 20 -0.49 11.72 -3.15
N ILE A 21 -1.10 12.50 -4.01
CA ILE A 21 -0.52 13.01 -5.25
C ILE A 21 -0.45 14.54 -5.18
N ASP A 22 0.47 15.12 -5.90
CA ASP A 22 0.63 16.55 -6.05
C ASP A 22 0.84 16.89 -7.51
N GLN A 23 -0.03 17.73 -8.07
CA GLN A 23 0.00 18.13 -9.48
C GLN A 23 0.12 16.94 -10.47
N GLY A 24 -0.64 15.88 -10.22
CA GLY A 24 -0.62 14.70 -11.07
C GLY A 24 0.64 13.82 -10.95
N GLN A 25 1.47 14.04 -9.94
CA GLN A 25 2.66 13.26 -9.63
C GLN A 25 2.57 12.62 -8.24
N PRO A 26 3.19 11.47 -8.01
CA PRO A 26 3.25 10.90 -6.67
C PRO A 26 3.98 11.84 -5.71
N SER A 27 3.45 12.01 -4.49
CA SER A 27 4.17 12.68 -3.40
C SER A 27 5.50 11.96 -3.10
N PRO A 28 6.46 12.60 -2.41
CA PRO A 28 7.73 11.94 -2.04
C PRO A 28 7.52 10.65 -1.22
N ILE A 29 6.51 10.65 -0.34
CA ILE A 29 6.13 9.44 0.43
C ILE A 29 5.63 8.35 -0.51
N LEU A 30 4.74 8.69 -1.44
CA LEU A 30 4.19 7.74 -2.40
C LEU A 30 5.26 7.17 -3.33
N LYS A 31 6.21 7.99 -3.79
CA LYS A 31 7.37 7.51 -4.58
C LYS A 31 8.14 6.43 -3.84
N ASN A 32 8.45 6.64 -2.56
CA ASN A 32 9.17 5.64 -1.76
C ASN A 32 8.40 4.32 -1.64
N ARG A 33 7.06 4.38 -1.53
CA ARG A 33 6.22 3.17 -1.55
C ARG A 33 6.31 2.46 -2.90
N LEU A 34 6.17 3.19 -3.99
CA LEU A 34 6.24 2.65 -5.36
C LEU A 34 7.60 2.03 -5.65
N ASP A 35 8.69 2.68 -5.25
CA ASP A 35 10.04 2.15 -5.40
C ASP A 35 10.26 0.87 -4.57
N THR A 36 9.70 0.83 -3.36
CA THR A 36 9.72 -0.37 -2.50
C THR A 36 8.95 -1.52 -3.14
N ALA A 37 7.77 -1.24 -3.68
CA ALA A 37 6.94 -2.22 -4.37
C ALA A 37 7.64 -2.76 -5.62
N ALA A 38 8.22 -1.88 -6.44
CA ALA A 38 8.95 -2.25 -7.66
C ALA A 38 10.13 -3.18 -7.37
N LYS A 39 10.96 -2.85 -6.37
CA LYS A 39 12.09 -3.70 -5.95
C LYS A 39 11.66 -5.09 -5.50
N TYR A 40 10.53 -5.21 -4.83
CA TYR A 40 9.97 -6.50 -4.47
C TYR A 40 9.43 -7.23 -5.70
N ALA A 41 8.68 -6.54 -6.56
CA ALA A 41 8.08 -7.10 -7.77
C ALA A 41 9.13 -7.58 -8.80
N GLU A 42 10.28 -6.91 -8.90
CA GLU A 42 11.40 -7.34 -9.77
C GLU A 42 11.90 -8.74 -9.45
N ARG A 43 11.81 -9.17 -8.18
CA ARG A 43 12.19 -10.52 -7.76
C ARG A 43 11.14 -11.58 -8.13
N TYR A 44 9.91 -11.14 -8.37
CA TYR A 44 8.74 -12.02 -8.58
C TYR A 44 7.90 -11.48 -9.74
N PRO A 45 8.35 -11.66 -11.00
CA PRO A 45 7.79 -10.95 -12.16
C PRO A 45 6.33 -11.29 -12.51
N ASN A 46 5.77 -12.35 -11.94
CA ASN A 46 4.38 -12.74 -12.21
C ASN A 46 3.39 -12.33 -11.12
N ILE A 47 3.86 -11.69 -10.04
CA ILE A 47 3.00 -11.27 -8.95
C ILE A 47 2.12 -10.09 -9.41
N LEU A 48 0.81 -10.19 -9.11
CA LEU A 48 -0.13 -9.10 -9.29
C LEU A 48 0.21 -7.92 -8.36
N MET A 49 0.25 -6.72 -8.91
CA MET A 49 0.33 -5.47 -8.17
C MET A 49 -1.02 -4.77 -8.21
N ILE A 50 -1.56 -4.39 -7.07
CA ILE A 50 -2.78 -3.58 -6.96
C ILE A 50 -2.38 -2.20 -6.46
N MET A 51 -2.59 -1.17 -7.29
CA MET A 51 -2.42 0.22 -6.91
C MET A 51 -3.72 0.72 -6.32
N THR A 52 -3.70 1.28 -5.09
CA THR A 52 -4.91 1.68 -4.40
C THR A 52 -4.95 3.17 -4.11
N GLY A 53 -6.03 3.81 -4.45
CA GLY A 53 -6.25 5.21 -4.17
C GLY A 53 -7.20 5.88 -5.16
N GLY A 54 -8.26 6.48 -4.64
CA GLY A 54 -9.30 7.14 -5.41
C GLY A 54 -8.87 8.48 -5.99
N ARG A 55 -9.83 9.15 -6.62
CA ARG A 55 -9.66 10.47 -7.21
C ARG A 55 -10.16 11.56 -6.25
N ASN A 56 -9.33 12.55 -6.01
CA ASN A 56 -9.75 13.79 -5.36
C ASN A 56 -10.51 14.71 -6.34
N LEU A 57 -11.36 15.59 -5.80
CA LEU A 57 -12.20 16.47 -6.61
C LEU A 57 -11.42 17.39 -7.57
N TRP A 58 -10.18 17.69 -7.23
CA TRP A 58 -9.32 18.62 -7.98
C TRP A 58 -8.35 17.93 -8.94
N GLU A 59 -8.30 16.58 -8.91
CA GLU A 59 -7.40 15.81 -9.72
C GLU A 59 -8.10 15.22 -10.94
N ARG A 60 -7.40 15.19 -12.08
CA ARG A 60 -7.91 14.58 -13.32
C ARG A 60 -7.86 13.06 -13.28
N GLN A 61 -6.86 12.52 -12.61
CA GLN A 61 -6.61 11.09 -12.48
C GLN A 61 -6.79 10.64 -11.01
N SER A 62 -7.11 9.37 -10.84
CA SER A 62 -7.05 8.75 -9.52
C SER A 62 -5.61 8.59 -9.05
N GLU A 63 -5.41 8.46 -7.75
CA GLU A 63 -4.09 8.15 -7.20
C GLU A 63 -3.55 6.83 -7.77
N ALA A 64 -4.42 5.81 -7.91
CA ALA A 64 -4.07 4.52 -8.51
C ALA A 64 -3.55 4.65 -9.94
N GLU A 65 -4.18 5.50 -10.79
CA GLU A 65 -3.70 5.77 -12.15
C GLU A 65 -2.34 6.46 -12.17
N VAL A 66 -2.12 7.44 -11.29
CA VAL A 66 -0.83 8.13 -11.14
C VAL A 66 0.27 7.15 -10.71
N MET A 67 -0.05 6.23 -9.78
CA MET A 67 0.86 5.19 -9.34
C MET A 67 1.26 4.25 -10.48
N GLN A 68 0.30 3.79 -11.28
CA GLN A 68 0.56 2.94 -12.45
C GLN A 68 1.45 3.66 -13.47
N ASN A 69 1.14 4.92 -13.78
CA ASN A 69 1.93 5.72 -14.70
C ASN A 69 3.38 5.91 -14.22
N TYR A 70 3.57 6.11 -12.91
CA TYR A 70 4.89 6.21 -12.31
C TYR A 70 5.69 4.90 -12.51
N ILE A 71 5.08 3.75 -12.20
CA ILE A 71 5.72 2.44 -12.38
C ILE A 71 6.10 2.21 -13.84
N HIS A 72 5.20 2.42 -14.78
CA HIS A 72 5.48 2.21 -16.19
C HIS A 72 6.63 3.10 -16.72
N ARG A 73 6.69 4.34 -16.26
CA ARG A 73 7.71 5.30 -16.69
C ARG A 73 9.06 5.04 -16.03
N THR A 74 9.06 4.74 -14.73
CA THR A 74 10.28 4.61 -13.92
C THR A 74 10.90 3.23 -14.01
N TYR A 75 10.05 2.20 -14.15
CA TYR A 75 10.43 0.79 -14.20
C TYR A 75 9.92 0.10 -15.47
N PRO A 76 10.37 0.53 -16.67
CA PRO A 76 9.82 0.03 -17.95
C PRO A 76 10.07 -1.46 -18.19
N ARG A 77 11.01 -2.07 -17.45
CA ARG A 77 11.31 -3.51 -17.54
C ARG A 77 10.40 -4.34 -16.65
N LEU A 78 9.68 -3.74 -15.72
CA LEU A 78 8.75 -4.43 -14.84
C LEU A 78 7.54 -4.92 -15.65
N LYS A 79 7.31 -6.25 -15.65
CA LYS A 79 6.24 -6.90 -16.43
C LYS A 79 5.11 -7.44 -15.56
N ASN A 80 5.13 -7.15 -14.28
CA ASN A 80 4.09 -7.55 -13.35
C ASN A 80 2.73 -7.01 -13.79
N PRO A 81 1.66 -7.84 -13.74
CA PRO A 81 0.31 -7.34 -14.01
C PRO A 81 -0.08 -6.30 -12.94
N ILE A 82 -0.71 -5.22 -13.37
CA ILE A 82 -1.18 -4.14 -12.49
C ILE A 82 -2.68 -4.01 -12.61
N SER A 83 -3.36 -4.04 -11.47
CA SER A 83 -4.79 -3.69 -11.33
C SER A 83 -4.92 -2.39 -10.53
N LEU A 84 -5.97 -1.64 -10.82
CA LEU A 84 -6.26 -0.36 -10.16
C LEU A 84 -7.49 -0.50 -9.26
N GLU A 85 -7.35 -0.07 -8.02
CA GLU A 85 -8.43 0.22 -7.09
C GLU A 85 -8.51 1.74 -6.96
N ASP A 86 -9.43 2.38 -7.64
CA ASP A 86 -9.48 3.83 -7.85
C ASP A 86 -10.69 4.52 -7.18
N GLN A 87 -11.39 3.80 -6.28
CA GLN A 87 -12.61 4.31 -5.62
C GLN A 87 -12.40 4.69 -4.16
N SER A 88 -11.35 4.18 -3.53
CA SER A 88 -11.10 4.34 -2.10
C SER A 88 -10.70 5.76 -1.71
N ARG A 89 -11.10 6.15 -0.47
CA ARG A 89 -10.76 7.44 0.13
C ARG A 89 -10.15 7.31 1.54
N SER A 90 -9.89 6.08 1.97
CA SER A 90 -9.30 5.77 3.27
C SER A 90 -8.51 4.47 3.20
N THR A 91 -7.64 4.24 4.19
CA THR A 91 -6.90 2.96 4.29
C THR A 91 -7.83 1.76 4.42
N GLN A 92 -8.94 1.90 5.19
CA GLN A 92 -9.94 0.84 5.28
C GLN A 92 -10.52 0.50 3.91
N GLN A 93 -10.90 1.52 3.13
CA GLN A 93 -11.45 1.33 1.79
C GLN A 93 -10.40 0.78 0.83
N ASN A 94 -9.15 1.24 0.89
CA ASN A 94 -8.06 0.67 0.08
C ASN A 94 -8.01 -0.85 0.24
N LEU A 95 -8.00 -1.33 1.48
CA LEU A 95 -7.90 -2.75 1.79
C LEU A 95 -9.20 -3.50 1.48
N GLN A 96 -10.34 -2.91 1.82
CA GLN A 96 -11.66 -3.51 1.58
C GLN A 96 -11.94 -3.70 0.07
N TYR A 97 -11.72 -2.65 -0.73
CA TYR A 97 -12.01 -2.70 -2.17
C TYR A 97 -10.98 -3.55 -2.92
N SER A 98 -9.74 -3.62 -2.44
CA SER A 98 -8.74 -4.54 -2.98
C SER A 98 -9.13 -6.01 -2.84
N GLN A 99 -9.91 -6.39 -1.82
CA GLN A 99 -10.41 -7.76 -1.67
C GLN A 99 -11.30 -8.18 -2.84
N VAL A 100 -12.07 -7.25 -3.41
CA VAL A 100 -12.90 -7.53 -4.59
C VAL A 100 -12.02 -7.91 -5.78
N ILE A 101 -10.94 -7.16 -6.00
CA ILE A 101 -9.98 -7.43 -7.09
C ILE A 101 -9.26 -8.76 -6.84
N LEU A 102 -8.79 -9.01 -5.62
CA LEU A 102 -8.14 -10.26 -5.24
C LEU A 102 -9.06 -11.46 -5.50
N LYS A 103 -10.32 -11.36 -5.09
CA LYS A 103 -11.32 -12.42 -5.32
C LYS A 103 -11.56 -12.67 -6.81
N GLN A 104 -11.62 -11.63 -7.64
CA GLN A 104 -11.75 -11.75 -9.09
C GLN A 104 -10.54 -12.46 -9.72
N GLN A 105 -9.37 -12.39 -9.09
CA GLN A 105 -8.15 -13.08 -9.49
C GLN A 105 -7.97 -14.45 -8.81
N ASN A 106 -9.01 -14.97 -8.13
CA ASN A 106 -9.00 -16.22 -7.36
C ASN A 106 -7.96 -16.23 -6.22
N ILE A 107 -7.66 -15.09 -5.64
CA ILE A 107 -6.77 -14.93 -4.50
C ILE A 107 -7.61 -14.76 -3.23
N GLY A 108 -7.55 -15.75 -2.33
CA GLY A 108 -8.35 -15.78 -1.11
C GLY A 108 -7.69 -15.04 0.07
N GLN A 109 -8.46 -14.85 1.14
CA GLN A 109 -7.99 -14.16 2.35
C GLN A 109 -6.88 -14.91 3.10
N HIS A 110 -6.74 -16.21 2.88
CA HIS A 110 -5.68 -17.05 3.46
C HIS A 110 -4.34 -16.95 2.72
N GLU A 111 -4.35 -16.36 1.52
CA GLU A 111 -3.13 -16.18 0.74
C GLU A 111 -2.24 -15.09 1.36
N PRO A 112 -0.91 -15.22 1.27
CA PRO A 112 0.01 -14.20 1.74
C PRO A 112 -0.04 -12.96 0.83
N ILE A 113 -0.39 -11.82 1.42
CA ILE A 113 -0.50 -10.54 0.71
C ILE A 113 0.57 -9.58 1.24
N ALA A 114 1.38 -9.05 0.33
CA ALA A 114 2.32 -7.99 0.64
C ALA A 114 1.60 -6.64 0.63
N ILE A 115 1.63 -5.92 1.75
CA ILE A 115 1.09 -4.57 1.86
C ILE A 115 2.25 -3.58 1.93
N VAL A 116 2.34 -2.73 0.91
CA VAL A 116 3.36 -1.69 0.81
C VAL A 116 2.80 -0.37 1.33
N THR A 117 3.41 0.14 2.37
CA THR A 117 3.06 1.42 2.98
C THR A 117 4.30 2.05 3.62
N SER A 118 4.18 3.23 4.21
CA SER A 118 5.29 3.88 4.90
C SER A 118 5.54 3.25 6.28
N ASP A 119 6.77 3.34 6.77
CA ASP A 119 7.18 2.77 8.06
C ASP A 119 6.29 3.24 9.22
N PHE A 120 5.96 4.54 9.27
CA PHE A 120 5.09 5.10 10.31
C PHE A 120 3.62 4.63 10.22
N HIS A 121 3.15 4.24 9.03
CA HIS A 121 1.76 3.81 8.79
C HIS A 121 1.58 2.29 8.87
N SER A 122 2.66 1.54 8.80
CA SER A 122 2.64 0.07 8.71
C SER A 122 1.87 -0.61 9.86
N PRO A 123 2.02 -0.22 11.15
CA PRO A 123 1.27 -0.84 12.24
C PRO A 123 -0.24 -0.71 12.06
N ARG A 124 -0.74 0.50 11.71
CA ARG A 124 -2.17 0.74 11.51
C ARG A 124 -2.71 0.01 10.29
N ALA A 125 -2.02 0.05 9.15
CA ALA A 125 -2.43 -0.67 7.96
C ALA A 125 -2.54 -2.18 8.21
N ARG A 126 -1.59 -2.76 8.94
CA ARG A 126 -1.61 -4.17 9.32
C ARG A 126 -2.77 -4.52 10.25
N ALA A 127 -3.07 -3.67 11.24
CA ALA A 127 -4.20 -3.87 12.15
C ALA A 127 -5.54 -3.84 11.39
N ILE A 128 -5.74 -2.88 10.49
CA ILE A 128 -6.93 -2.79 9.65
C ILE A 128 -7.04 -4.01 8.73
N ALA A 129 -5.96 -4.42 8.08
CA ALA A 129 -5.96 -5.57 7.20
C ALA A 129 -6.39 -6.85 7.93
N ARG A 130 -5.85 -7.11 9.12
CA ARG A 130 -6.23 -8.27 9.94
C ARG A 130 -7.69 -8.21 10.36
N HIS A 131 -8.18 -7.06 10.79
CA HIS A 131 -9.58 -6.86 11.14
C HIS A 131 -10.52 -7.14 9.96
N GLN A 132 -10.08 -6.86 8.73
CA GLN A 132 -10.82 -7.15 7.50
C GLN A 132 -10.66 -8.59 6.98
N GLY A 133 -9.93 -9.45 7.68
CA GLY A 133 -9.82 -10.87 7.35
C GLY A 133 -8.60 -11.27 6.52
N TYR A 134 -7.65 -10.37 6.27
CA TYR A 134 -6.35 -10.75 5.70
C TYR A 134 -5.57 -11.60 6.71
N GLN A 135 -5.41 -12.90 6.43
CA GLN A 135 -4.83 -13.85 7.40
C GLN A 135 -3.29 -13.79 7.42
N HIS A 136 -2.67 -13.60 6.26
CA HIS A 136 -1.21 -13.56 6.13
C HIS A 136 -0.77 -12.25 5.48
N VAL A 137 -0.35 -11.29 6.30
CA VAL A 137 0.12 -9.97 5.86
C VAL A 137 1.65 -9.91 5.93
N ILE A 138 2.28 -9.66 4.78
CA ILE A 138 3.70 -9.34 4.66
C ILE A 138 3.81 -7.82 4.58
N SER A 139 4.39 -7.18 5.61
CA SER A 139 4.57 -5.73 5.61
C SER A 139 5.83 -5.34 4.84
N LEU A 140 5.66 -4.56 3.78
CA LEU A 140 6.74 -3.93 3.04
C LEU A 140 6.77 -2.44 3.39
N SER A 141 7.62 -2.07 4.34
CA SER A 141 7.69 -0.71 4.86
C SER A 141 8.65 0.16 4.04
N ALA A 142 8.11 1.18 3.38
CA ALA A 142 8.89 2.20 2.72
C ALA A 142 9.40 3.22 3.74
N SER A 143 10.65 3.65 3.62
CA SER A 143 11.22 4.66 4.50
C SER A 143 10.54 6.02 4.32
N THR A 144 10.34 6.73 5.42
CA THR A 144 9.81 8.10 5.40
C THR A 144 10.95 9.10 5.33
N PRO A 145 10.85 10.14 4.47
CA PRO A 145 11.81 11.24 4.47
C PRO A 145 11.98 11.87 5.85
N GLN A 146 13.22 12.12 6.26
CA GLN A 146 13.54 12.55 7.65
C GLN A 146 12.84 13.86 8.07
N ASN A 147 12.68 14.80 7.15
CA ASN A 147 12.07 16.11 7.40
C ASN A 147 10.58 16.05 7.79
N ILE A 148 9.89 14.97 7.48
CA ILE A 148 8.46 14.77 7.79
C ILE A 148 8.21 13.61 8.77
N ARG A 149 9.26 12.89 9.13
CA ARG A 149 9.15 11.63 9.88
C ARG A 149 8.50 11.81 11.25
N TYR A 150 8.94 12.80 12.01
CA TYR A 150 8.43 13.04 13.39
C TYR A 150 6.93 13.33 13.39
N ASN A 151 6.48 14.27 12.55
CA ASN A 151 5.07 14.64 12.46
C ASN A 151 4.20 13.48 11.96
N SER A 152 4.74 12.66 11.05
CA SER A 152 4.04 11.49 10.54
C SER A 152 3.84 10.42 11.62
N TRP A 153 4.86 10.13 12.43
CA TRP A 153 4.76 9.19 13.56
C TRP A 153 3.76 9.66 14.60
N LEU A 154 3.80 10.94 14.97
CA LEU A 154 2.87 11.49 15.96
C LEU A 154 1.42 11.41 15.48
N ARG A 155 1.17 11.75 14.22
CA ARG A 155 -0.17 11.64 13.62
C ARG A 155 -0.68 10.21 13.63
N GLU A 156 0.14 9.24 13.24
CA GLU A 156 -0.25 7.83 13.23
C GLU A 156 -0.47 7.26 14.64
N TYR A 157 0.27 7.70 15.62
CA TYR A 157 0.04 7.34 17.01
C TYR A 157 -1.37 7.73 17.47
N PHE A 158 -1.80 8.96 17.19
CA PHE A 158 -3.17 9.40 17.52
C PHE A 158 -4.22 8.68 16.66
N ALA A 159 -3.95 8.45 15.38
CA ALA A 159 -4.86 7.72 14.50
C ALA A 159 -5.04 6.26 14.94
N LEU A 160 -3.99 5.62 15.45
CA LEU A 160 -4.04 4.25 15.96
C LEU A 160 -4.94 4.16 17.19
N ILE A 161 -4.79 5.08 18.14
CA ILE A 161 -5.62 5.12 19.35
C ILE A 161 -7.08 5.43 19.00
N SER A 162 -7.35 6.43 18.17
CA SER A 162 -8.72 6.78 17.78
C SER A 162 -9.41 5.65 17.02
N GLY A 163 -8.73 4.98 16.11
CA GLY A 163 -9.28 3.84 15.39
C GLY A 163 -9.61 2.66 16.30
N TRP A 164 -8.81 2.40 17.33
CA TRP A 164 -9.11 1.41 18.34
C TRP A 164 -10.33 1.81 19.18
N LEU A 165 -10.41 3.05 19.62
CA LEU A 165 -11.56 3.57 20.37
C LEU A 165 -12.87 3.54 19.57
N LEU A 166 -12.80 3.75 18.25
CA LEU A 166 -13.94 3.69 17.32
C LEU A 166 -14.22 2.26 16.81
N ASN A 167 -13.54 1.27 17.34
CA ASN A 167 -13.68 -0.15 16.97
C ASN A 167 -13.42 -0.44 15.48
N GLU A 168 -12.54 0.33 14.84
CA GLU A 168 -12.12 0.08 13.46
C GLU A 168 -11.23 -1.17 13.36
N TYR A 169 -10.53 -1.53 14.46
CA TYR A 169 -9.67 -2.71 14.61
C TYR A 169 -9.30 -2.95 16.07
N SER A 170 -8.81 -4.16 16.37
CA SER A 170 -8.26 -4.48 17.68
C SER A 170 -6.73 -4.34 17.69
N LEU A 171 -6.18 -3.77 18.77
CA LEU A 171 -4.73 -3.70 18.99
C LEU A 171 -4.15 -4.98 19.62
N PHE A 172 -5.02 -5.85 20.17
CA PHE A 172 -4.63 -7.00 21.02
C PHE A 172 -5.07 -8.36 20.45
N GLN A 173 -5.07 -8.50 19.14
CA GLN A 173 -5.25 -9.81 18.49
C GLN A 173 -3.95 -10.43 18.05
#